data_a34ab4a6dfec503aab9cfc1a543a6666
#
_entry.id   a34ab4a6dfec503aab9cfc1a543a6666
#
_cell.length_a   1.000
_cell.length_b   1.000
_cell.length_c   1.000
_cell.angle_alpha   90.00
_cell.angle_beta   90.00
_cell.angle_gamma   90.00
#
_symmetry.space_group_name_H-M   'P 1'
#
loop_
_entity.id
_entity.type
_entity.pdbx_description
1 polymer ?
#
loop_
_entity_poly.entity_id
_entity_poly.type
_entity_poly.pdbx_seq_one_letter_code
_entity_poly.pdbx_strand_id
1 'polypeptide(L)'
;MKNLIFLSSLIFLITACSKKDENISIEKKYSQNSLESKYEKEILNKMQIVPFSQIKGFFDDDLNHALEVFKKDCQKSQRYEELKNVCQKAQHTNDGAMFFVSNFQAYKLYDNNSNDEGMITGYYEPLLYGSLKKTQRYKYPVYKIPKDLVLSNTNSLQGYKNIGKKVGKKIVPYDTRASIEKNPNNKNLEAIAYVDDKIDLFFLQVQGSGKIQLDTGEILNVGYAGQNGREYKSIGRYFIDNEIISKEEISVQAIKEELLKNPSKIDDILNINESYVFFKVADQGATGALNTVLTPKRNIAVDRTYIPLGMPVFLNTQNPISKEPINKLTVAADVGGAIKGEIRADFFWGFGAEALNYAGRMKEKGKLYVLKPKY
;
A
#
# COMPACT_ATOMS: atom_id res chain seq x y z
N MET A 1 -0.60 68.60 48.07
CA MET A 1 -2.06 68.75 48.04
C MET A 1 -2.60 68.17 46.78
N LYS A 2 -3.51 67.16 46.99
CA LYS A 2 -4.62 66.82 46.13
C LYS A 2 -4.24 66.13 44.80
N ASN A 3 -4.62 65.01 44.52
CA ASN A 3 -5.74 64.03 44.55
C ASN A 3 -5.71 63.28 43.23
N LEU A 4 -5.68 62.05 43.20
CA LEU A 4 -6.73 61.01 43.34
C LEU A 4 -7.60 60.78 42.07
N ILE A 5 -7.66 59.60 41.64
CA ILE A 5 -8.73 58.85 40.88
C ILE A 5 -8.71 59.02 39.37
N PHE A 6 -8.34 57.91 38.65
CA PHE A 6 -9.33 57.06 37.93
C PHE A 6 -8.74 55.72 37.57
N LEU A 7 -9.11 54.71 38.38
CA LEU A 7 -9.01 53.32 38.08
C LEU A 7 -10.44 52.84 37.80
N SER A 8 -10.78 52.48 36.59
CA SER A 8 -11.81 51.48 36.28
C SER A 8 -12.24 51.59 34.80
N SER A 9 -11.88 50.68 34.03
CA SER A 9 -12.63 50.03 32.92
C SER A 9 -11.68 49.37 31.92
N LEU A 10 -11.13 48.25 32.32
CA LEU A 10 -10.50 47.32 31.36
C LEU A 10 -10.60 45.90 31.87
N ILE A 11 -11.82 45.45 32.17
CA ILE A 11 -12.11 44.01 32.41
C ILE A 11 -13.50 43.73 31.82
N PHE A 12 -13.60 43.57 30.49
CA PHE A 12 -14.79 42.93 29.88
C PHE A 12 -14.59 42.57 28.37
N LEU A 13 -13.39 42.19 27.96
CA LEU A 13 -13.17 41.79 26.55
C LEU A 13 -12.42 40.45 26.37
N ILE A 14 -12.21 39.65 27.41
CA ILE A 14 -11.47 38.38 27.31
C ILE A 14 -12.38 37.15 27.32
N THR A 15 -13.67 37.26 27.68
CA THR A 15 -14.57 36.09 27.79
C THR A 15 -15.35 35.76 26.52
N ALA A 16 -15.30 36.61 25.47
CA ALA A 16 -16.03 36.34 24.23
C ALA A 16 -15.21 35.52 23.19
N CYS A 17 -13.87 35.58 23.23
CA CYS A 17 -13.05 34.80 22.31
C CYS A 17 -12.92 33.31 22.66
N SER A 18 -12.91 32.94 23.95
CA SER A 18 -12.74 31.57 24.37
C SER A 18 -13.97 30.67 24.06
N LYS A 19 -15.19 31.25 24.17
CA LYS A 19 -16.42 30.49 23.84
C LYS A 19 -16.63 30.27 22.36
N LYS A 20 -16.07 31.10 21.48
CA LYS A 20 -16.19 30.93 20.03
C LYS A 20 -15.25 29.87 19.51
N ASP A 21 -14.05 29.77 20.08
CA ASP A 21 -13.08 28.74 19.71
C ASP A 21 -13.44 27.37 20.26
N GLU A 22 -14.02 27.28 21.46
CA GLU A 22 -14.57 26.02 21.99
C GLU A 22 -15.75 25.52 21.15
N ASN A 23 -16.68 26.37 20.73
CA ASN A 23 -17.81 25.97 19.88
C ASN A 23 -17.35 25.53 18.50
N ILE A 24 -16.35 26.16 17.90
CA ILE A 24 -15.78 25.74 16.61
C ILE A 24 -15.06 24.40 16.73
N SER A 25 -14.38 24.14 17.84
CA SER A 25 -13.72 22.85 18.11
C SER A 25 -14.73 21.72 18.37
N ILE A 26 -15.83 22.03 19.06
CA ILE A 26 -16.93 21.09 19.34
C ILE A 26 -17.70 20.78 18.04
N GLU A 27 -18.07 21.78 17.24
CA GLU A 27 -18.73 21.54 15.95
C GLU A 27 -17.86 20.75 14.96
N LYS A 28 -16.55 21.02 14.90
CA LYS A 28 -15.62 20.20 14.10
C LYS A 28 -15.54 18.77 14.60
N LYS A 29 -15.51 18.55 15.90
CA LYS A 29 -15.47 17.21 16.52
C LYS A 29 -16.79 16.46 16.32
N TYR A 30 -17.94 17.13 16.41
CA TYR A 30 -19.26 16.53 16.11
C TYR A 30 -19.46 16.28 14.62
N SER A 31 -19.00 17.14 13.72
CA SER A 31 -19.06 16.91 12.28
C SER A 31 -18.13 15.77 11.84
N GLN A 32 -16.96 15.62 12.47
CA GLN A 32 -16.04 14.52 12.21
C GLN A 32 -16.60 13.20 12.72
N ASN A 33 -17.14 13.14 13.93
CA ASN A 33 -17.81 11.95 14.48
C ASN A 33 -19.08 11.55 13.67
N SER A 34 -19.83 12.52 13.13
CA SER A 34 -21.01 12.24 12.31
C SER A 34 -20.64 11.71 10.91
N LEU A 35 -19.53 12.17 10.34
CA LEU A 35 -18.98 11.65 9.10
C LEU A 35 -18.40 10.24 9.28
N GLU A 36 -17.63 10.01 10.35
CA GLU A 36 -17.11 8.68 10.70
C GLU A 36 -18.24 7.68 10.94
N SER A 37 -19.29 8.05 11.70
CA SER A 37 -20.44 7.18 11.93
C SER A 37 -21.27 6.89 10.68
N LYS A 38 -21.34 7.84 9.73
CA LYS A 38 -22.00 7.65 8.43
C LYS A 38 -21.17 6.71 7.54
N TYR A 39 -19.86 6.88 7.50
CA TYR A 39 -18.94 5.99 6.78
C TYR A 39 -18.95 4.57 7.35
N GLU A 40 -18.91 4.41 8.67
CA GLU A 40 -19.02 3.11 9.32
C GLU A 40 -20.35 2.40 9.00
N LYS A 41 -21.47 3.12 9.01
CA LYS A 41 -22.77 2.56 8.62
C LYS A 41 -22.82 2.15 7.14
N GLU A 42 -22.23 2.93 6.26
CA GLU A 42 -22.17 2.63 4.82
C GLU A 42 -21.31 1.40 4.53
N ILE A 43 -20.18 1.23 5.26
CA ILE A 43 -19.32 0.04 5.18
C ILE A 43 -20.04 -1.19 5.76
N LEU A 44 -20.75 -1.04 6.88
CA LEU A 44 -21.50 -2.14 7.50
C LEU A 44 -22.65 -2.63 6.63
N ASN A 45 -23.28 -1.76 5.83
CA ASN A 45 -24.32 -2.17 4.88
C ASN A 45 -23.79 -3.04 3.72
N LYS A 46 -22.47 -3.08 3.51
CA LYS A 46 -21.79 -3.91 2.50
C LYS A 46 -21.20 -5.19 3.07
N MET A 47 -21.51 -5.52 4.31
CA MET A 47 -20.96 -6.66 5.04
C MET A 47 -22.09 -7.55 5.58
N GLN A 48 -22.05 -8.82 5.26
CA GLN A 48 -22.97 -9.81 5.81
C GLN A 48 -22.24 -10.74 6.79
N ILE A 49 -22.77 -10.89 7.99
CA ILE A 49 -22.30 -11.89 8.96
C ILE A 49 -22.50 -13.29 8.38
N VAL A 50 -21.45 -14.09 8.41
CA VAL A 50 -21.49 -15.50 7.99
C VAL A 50 -20.84 -16.39 9.05
N PRO A 51 -21.43 -17.57 9.36
CA PRO A 51 -20.77 -18.56 10.19
C PRO A 51 -19.48 -19.07 9.52
N PHE A 52 -18.44 -19.36 10.29
CA PHE A 52 -17.20 -19.91 9.77
C PHE A 52 -17.41 -21.24 9.02
N SER A 53 -18.37 -22.07 9.43
CA SER A 53 -18.74 -23.32 8.75
C SER A 53 -19.29 -23.13 7.33
N GLN A 54 -19.75 -21.93 6.99
CA GLN A 54 -20.24 -21.60 5.64
C GLN A 54 -19.15 -20.98 4.76
N ILE A 55 -17.97 -20.72 5.29
CA ILE A 55 -16.84 -20.20 4.52
C ILE A 55 -16.09 -21.39 3.93
N LYS A 56 -16.19 -21.55 2.59
CA LYS A 56 -15.56 -22.67 1.90
C LYS A 56 -14.05 -22.71 2.15
N GLY A 57 -13.57 -23.83 2.68
CA GLY A 57 -12.16 -24.08 2.90
C GLY A 57 -11.54 -23.37 4.11
N PHE A 58 -12.36 -22.78 5.01
CA PHE A 58 -11.84 -22.08 6.19
C PHE A 58 -11.07 -23.04 7.13
N PHE A 59 -11.65 -24.20 7.40
CA PHE A 59 -11.05 -25.20 8.28
C PHE A 59 -10.03 -26.12 7.56
N ASP A 60 -9.91 -26.00 6.22
CA ASP A 60 -8.91 -26.73 5.43
C ASP A 60 -7.58 -25.94 5.34
N ASP A 61 -7.57 -24.67 5.77
CA ASP A 61 -6.34 -23.87 5.81
C ASP A 61 -5.52 -24.15 7.07
N ASP A 62 -4.21 -23.95 6.98
CA ASP A 62 -3.30 -23.96 8.13
C ASP A 62 -3.53 -22.70 9.00
N LEU A 63 -4.55 -22.78 9.86
CA LEU A 63 -4.94 -21.68 10.74
C LEU A 63 -3.89 -21.42 11.84
N ASN A 64 -3.03 -22.39 12.18
CA ASN A 64 -1.94 -22.19 13.11
C ASN A 64 -0.86 -21.29 12.49
N HIS A 65 -0.49 -21.54 11.24
CA HIS A 65 0.40 -20.62 10.51
C HIS A 65 -0.22 -19.23 10.34
N ALA A 66 -1.54 -19.16 10.07
CA ALA A 66 -2.24 -17.86 10.00
C ALA A 66 -2.18 -17.12 11.34
N LEU A 67 -2.29 -17.82 12.47
CA LEU A 67 -2.16 -17.27 13.82
C LEU A 67 -0.75 -16.73 14.06
N GLU A 68 0.30 -17.45 13.67
CA GLU A 68 1.69 -16.97 13.81
C GLU A 68 1.92 -15.68 13.02
N VAL A 69 1.39 -15.59 11.80
CA VAL A 69 1.46 -14.35 11.00
C VAL A 69 0.67 -13.22 11.67
N PHE A 70 -0.51 -13.50 12.20
CA PHE A 70 -1.31 -12.51 12.93
C PHE A 70 -0.56 -12.01 14.18
N LYS A 71 0.03 -12.90 14.99
CA LYS A 71 0.86 -12.55 16.16
C LYS A 71 2.01 -11.62 15.77
N LYS A 72 2.71 -11.93 14.68
CA LYS A 72 3.80 -11.09 14.16
C LYS A 72 3.28 -9.70 13.78
N ASP A 73 2.18 -9.64 13.04
CA ASP A 73 1.60 -8.38 12.58
C ASP A 73 0.98 -7.58 13.73
N CYS A 74 0.55 -8.23 14.82
CA CYS A 74 0.13 -7.61 16.07
C CYS A 74 1.19 -6.72 16.72
N GLN A 75 2.48 -6.94 16.46
CA GLN A 75 3.55 -6.05 16.95
C GLN A 75 3.32 -4.59 16.51
N LYS A 76 2.62 -4.40 15.39
CA LYS A 76 2.28 -3.07 14.86
C LYS A 76 0.78 -2.78 14.89
N SER A 77 -0.09 -3.77 14.65
CA SER A 77 -1.54 -3.56 14.55
C SER A 77 -2.22 -3.40 15.90
N GLN A 78 -1.62 -3.84 17.01
CA GLN A 78 -2.15 -3.60 18.37
C GLN A 78 -2.29 -2.10 18.74
N ARG A 79 -1.73 -1.19 17.95
CA ARG A 79 -1.96 0.26 18.06
C ARG A 79 -3.38 0.68 17.69
N TYR A 80 -4.09 -0.14 16.92
CA TYR A 80 -5.50 0.06 16.61
C TYR A 80 -6.33 -0.50 17.76
N GLU A 81 -7.20 0.33 18.36
CA GLU A 81 -7.94 -0.03 19.58
C GLU A 81 -8.76 -1.31 19.40
N GLU A 82 -9.37 -1.49 18.22
CA GLU A 82 -10.16 -2.68 17.89
C GLU A 82 -9.37 -3.99 17.90
N LEU A 83 -8.05 -3.95 17.62
CA LEU A 83 -7.18 -5.13 17.57
C LEU A 83 -6.42 -5.38 18.86
N LYS A 84 -6.32 -4.40 19.75
CA LYS A 84 -5.47 -4.45 20.94
C LYS A 84 -5.74 -5.68 21.83
N ASN A 85 -6.99 -5.92 22.17
CA ASN A 85 -7.37 -7.03 23.03
C ASN A 85 -7.10 -8.39 22.36
N VAL A 86 -7.51 -8.57 21.10
CA VAL A 86 -7.28 -9.85 20.39
C VAL A 86 -5.80 -10.09 20.12
N CYS A 87 -5.00 -9.05 19.92
CA CYS A 87 -3.55 -9.16 19.81
C CYS A 87 -2.91 -9.66 21.12
N GLN A 88 -3.39 -9.20 22.28
CA GLN A 88 -2.94 -9.72 23.58
C GLN A 88 -3.33 -11.18 23.74
N LYS A 89 -4.58 -11.55 23.46
CA LYS A 89 -5.05 -12.94 23.54
C LYS A 89 -4.27 -13.87 22.61
N ALA A 90 -3.91 -13.41 21.41
CA ALA A 90 -3.15 -14.20 20.45
C ALA A 90 -1.82 -14.72 21.02
N GLN A 91 -1.14 -13.95 21.87
CA GLN A 91 0.15 -14.34 22.44
C GLN A 91 0.09 -15.56 23.36
N HIS A 92 -1.11 -15.90 23.87
CA HIS A 92 -1.31 -16.95 24.86
C HIS A 92 -1.93 -18.23 24.30
N THR A 93 -1.99 -18.40 22.98
CA THR A 93 -2.54 -19.60 22.34
C THR A 93 -1.74 -20.00 21.11
N ASN A 94 -1.76 -21.30 20.78
CA ASN A 94 -1.20 -21.85 19.55
C ASN A 94 -2.25 -22.58 18.71
N ASP A 95 -3.53 -22.59 19.16
CA ASP A 95 -4.65 -23.13 18.40
C ASP A 95 -5.29 -22.02 17.58
N GLY A 96 -4.94 -21.98 16.28
CA GLY A 96 -5.43 -20.96 15.37
C GLY A 96 -6.93 -21.08 15.11
N ALA A 97 -7.46 -22.29 14.96
CA ALA A 97 -8.88 -22.50 14.70
C ALA A 97 -9.74 -22.00 15.88
N MET A 98 -9.41 -22.45 17.09
CA MET A 98 -10.09 -22.00 18.29
C MET A 98 -9.94 -20.49 18.48
N PHE A 99 -8.75 -19.94 18.26
CA PHE A 99 -8.50 -18.52 18.43
C PHE A 99 -9.38 -17.65 17.51
N PHE A 100 -9.37 -17.93 16.20
CA PHE A 100 -10.12 -17.11 15.25
C PHE A 100 -11.63 -17.27 15.44
N VAL A 101 -12.13 -18.49 15.63
CA VAL A 101 -13.56 -18.73 15.80
C VAL A 101 -14.09 -18.12 17.11
N SER A 102 -13.31 -18.17 18.19
CA SER A 102 -13.75 -17.64 19.50
C SER A 102 -13.69 -16.11 19.57
N ASN A 103 -12.69 -15.48 18.95
CA ASN A 103 -12.43 -14.06 19.14
C ASN A 103 -12.90 -13.17 17.98
N PHE A 104 -13.30 -13.74 16.83
CA PHE A 104 -13.73 -12.97 15.68
C PHE A 104 -15.11 -13.39 15.17
N GLN A 105 -15.75 -12.43 14.50
CA GLN A 105 -16.93 -12.63 13.67
C GLN A 105 -16.54 -12.43 12.23
N ALA A 106 -16.91 -13.37 11.35
CA ALA A 106 -16.64 -13.25 9.92
C ALA A 106 -17.73 -12.46 9.19
N TYR A 107 -17.30 -11.53 8.35
CA TYR A 107 -18.15 -10.68 7.52
C TYR A 107 -17.78 -10.85 6.05
N LYS A 108 -18.69 -11.36 5.26
CA LYS A 108 -18.57 -11.42 3.79
C LYS A 108 -18.74 -10.03 3.21
N LEU A 109 -17.85 -9.62 2.31
CA LEU A 109 -17.92 -8.33 1.65
C LEU A 109 -18.78 -8.38 0.39
N TYR A 110 -19.44 -7.26 0.11
CA TYR A 110 -20.20 -6.97 -1.12
C TYR A 110 -19.77 -5.62 -1.68
N ASP A 111 -19.82 -5.48 -3.01
CA ASP A 111 -19.63 -4.20 -3.68
C ASP A 111 -20.94 -3.37 -3.70
N ASN A 112 -20.88 -2.17 -4.28
CA ASN A 112 -22.06 -1.28 -4.40
C ASN A 112 -23.20 -1.87 -5.24
N ASN A 113 -22.92 -2.89 -6.04
CA ASN A 113 -23.91 -3.58 -6.89
C ASN A 113 -24.38 -4.90 -6.27
N SER A 114 -24.04 -5.15 -5.00
CA SER A 114 -24.34 -6.40 -4.29
C SER A 114 -23.63 -7.64 -4.88
N ASN A 115 -22.55 -7.46 -5.63
CA ASN A 115 -21.71 -8.58 -6.03
C ASN A 115 -20.82 -8.98 -4.84
N ASP A 116 -20.62 -10.28 -4.67
CA ASP A 116 -19.77 -10.86 -3.63
C ASP A 116 -18.39 -11.30 -4.14
N GLU A 117 -18.08 -10.97 -5.39
CA GLU A 117 -16.80 -11.26 -6.04
C GLU A 117 -16.16 -10.00 -6.58
N GLY A 118 -14.86 -9.89 -6.36
CA GLY A 118 -14.05 -8.80 -6.89
C GLY A 118 -12.75 -9.28 -7.50
N MET A 119 -11.87 -8.36 -7.82
CA MET A 119 -10.61 -8.66 -8.49
C MET A 119 -9.48 -8.88 -7.49
N ILE A 120 -8.85 -10.04 -7.60
CA ILE A 120 -7.65 -10.40 -6.84
C ILE A 120 -6.47 -10.46 -7.80
N THR A 121 -5.46 -9.66 -7.52
CA THR A 121 -4.18 -9.69 -8.24
C THR A 121 -3.07 -10.22 -7.34
N GLY A 122 -1.87 -10.35 -7.87
CA GLY A 122 -0.71 -10.78 -7.10
C GLY A 122 0.43 -9.78 -7.19
N TYR A 123 1.21 -9.69 -6.13
CA TYR A 123 2.47 -8.98 -6.12
C TYR A 123 3.58 -9.81 -5.50
N TYR A 124 4.81 -9.40 -5.74
CA TYR A 124 6.00 -10.13 -5.34
C TYR A 124 7.14 -9.16 -5.05
N GLU A 125 8.20 -9.65 -4.46
CA GLU A 125 9.44 -8.90 -4.26
C GLU A 125 10.44 -9.27 -5.37
N PRO A 126 10.74 -8.35 -6.31
CA PRO A 126 11.66 -8.61 -7.41
C PRO A 126 13.12 -8.76 -6.94
N LEU A 127 13.90 -9.53 -7.68
CA LEU A 127 15.36 -9.58 -7.59
C LEU A 127 15.96 -8.90 -8.81
N LEU A 128 16.79 -7.89 -8.56
CA LEU A 128 17.57 -7.19 -9.57
C LEU A 128 19.07 -7.47 -9.37
N TYR A 129 19.85 -7.24 -10.40
CA TYR A 129 21.32 -7.28 -10.33
C TYR A 129 21.89 -5.88 -10.36
N GLY A 130 22.88 -5.59 -9.48
CA GLY A 130 23.36 -4.22 -9.33
C GLY A 130 24.76 -4.09 -8.75
N SER A 131 25.16 -2.84 -8.57
CA SER A 131 26.40 -2.44 -7.92
C SER A 131 26.19 -1.17 -7.11
N LEU A 132 26.96 -0.96 -6.06
CA LEU A 132 26.99 0.30 -5.32
C LEU A 132 27.62 1.44 -6.13
N LYS A 133 28.36 1.12 -7.18
CA LYS A 133 29.02 2.08 -8.07
C LYS A 133 28.39 2.03 -9.47
N LYS A 134 28.25 3.21 -10.10
CA LYS A 134 27.86 3.29 -11.50
C LYS A 134 28.95 2.70 -12.38
N THR A 135 28.58 1.79 -13.28
CA THR A 135 29.46 1.17 -14.26
C THR A 135 28.82 1.20 -15.65
N GLN A 136 29.48 0.67 -16.67
CA GLN A 136 28.90 0.53 -17.99
C GLN A 136 27.70 -0.44 -17.98
N ARG A 137 27.77 -1.52 -17.18
CA ARG A 137 26.70 -2.50 -17.00
C ARG A 137 25.61 -1.96 -16.05
N TYR A 138 25.99 -1.57 -14.86
CA TYR A 138 25.09 -1.10 -13.81
C TYR A 138 24.97 0.42 -13.91
N LYS A 139 23.98 0.90 -14.67
CA LYS A 139 23.86 2.32 -15.04
C LYS A 139 22.56 2.99 -14.60
N TYR A 140 21.53 2.22 -14.22
CA TYR A 140 20.22 2.74 -13.84
C TYR A 140 20.12 2.92 -12.33
N PRO A 141 20.00 4.16 -11.82
CA PRO A 141 20.08 4.44 -10.40
C PRO A 141 18.78 4.09 -9.66
N VAL A 142 18.91 3.45 -8.52
CA VAL A 142 17.86 3.31 -7.50
C VAL A 142 18.01 4.46 -6.52
N TYR A 143 17.11 5.45 -6.59
CA TYR A 143 17.27 6.69 -5.83
C TYR A 143 16.63 6.64 -4.44
N LYS A 144 17.28 7.29 -3.47
CA LYS A 144 16.69 7.72 -2.19
C LYS A 144 15.67 8.84 -2.41
N ILE A 145 14.90 9.17 -1.37
CA ILE A 145 14.07 10.39 -1.37
C ILE A 145 14.95 11.59 -1.66
N PRO A 146 14.60 12.40 -2.67
CA PRO A 146 15.36 13.60 -3.02
C PRO A 146 15.37 14.62 -1.88
N LYS A 147 16.48 15.34 -1.75
CA LYS A 147 16.67 16.33 -0.67
C LYS A 147 15.72 17.53 -0.75
N ASP A 148 15.22 17.82 -1.94
CA ASP A 148 14.29 18.92 -2.23
C ASP A 148 12.82 18.51 -2.30
N LEU A 149 12.51 17.21 -2.06
CA LEU A 149 11.15 16.74 -2.01
C LEU A 149 10.51 17.17 -0.69
N VAL A 150 9.34 17.81 -0.78
CA VAL A 150 8.60 18.30 0.38
C VAL A 150 7.17 17.80 0.37
N LEU A 151 6.63 17.56 1.58
CA LEU A 151 5.21 17.29 1.77
C LEU A 151 4.51 18.64 2.00
N SER A 152 3.50 18.96 1.20
CA SER A 152 2.69 20.15 1.35
C SER A 152 1.49 19.87 2.24
N ASN A 153 1.26 20.69 3.26
CA ASN A 153 0.06 20.64 4.11
C ASN A 153 -1.13 21.37 3.50
N THR A 154 -0.97 21.99 2.32
CA THR A 154 -2.01 22.72 1.63
C THR A 154 -2.56 21.94 0.45
N ASN A 155 -3.88 21.91 0.27
CA ASN A 155 -4.57 21.35 -0.89
C ASN A 155 -4.31 22.13 -2.20
N SER A 156 -3.25 22.93 -2.25
CA SER A 156 -2.95 23.87 -3.34
C SER A 156 -2.34 23.22 -4.60
N LEU A 157 -1.97 21.94 -4.54
CA LEU A 157 -1.43 21.23 -5.69
C LEU A 157 -2.56 20.44 -6.36
N GLN A 158 -3.32 21.07 -7.25
CA GLN A 158 -4.41 20.46 -8.01
C GLN A 158 -3.98 19.12 -8.61
N GLY A 159 -4.65 18.02 -8.20
CA GLY A 159 -4.45 16.67 -8.74
C GLY A 159 -3.19 15.93 -8.27
N TYR A 160 -2.36 16.52 -7.42
CA TYR A 160 -1.14 15.90 -6.89
C TYR A 160 -1.23 15.66 -5.38
N LYS A 161 -0.80 14.50 -4.94
CA LYS A 161 -0.80 14.10 -3.52
C LYS A 161 0.14 15.00 -2.72
N ASN A 162 -0.24 16.17 -2.30
CA ASN A 162 0.50 17.06 -1.39
C ASN A 162 2.06 16.90 -1.37
N ILE A 163 2.65 16.47 -2.49
CA ILE A 163 4.08 16.20 -2.66
C ILE A 163 4.60 17.10 -3.77
N GLY A 164 5.65 17.83 -3.49
CA GLY A 164 6.23 18.75 -4.45
C GLY A 164 7.70 19.07 -4.16
N LYS A 165 8.21 20.09 -4.81
CA LYS A 165 9.52 20.70 -4.52
C LYS A 165 9.37 22.21 -4.30
N LYS A 166 10.26 22.78 -3.48
CA LYS A 166 10.29 24.20 -3.22
C LYS A 166 11.04 24.93 -4.32
N VAL A 167 10.38 25.90 -4.96
CA VAL A 167 10.98 26.82 -5.95
C VAL A 167 10.76 28.25 -5.44
N GLY A 168 11.81 28.86 -4.91
CA GLY A 168 11.70 30.13 -4.19
C GLY A 168 10.78 29.99 -2.97
N LYS A 169 9.68 30.76 -2.96
CA LYS A 169 8.64 30.73 -1.89
C LYS A 169 7.46 29.79 -2.20
N LYS A 170 7.42 29.17 -3.39
CA LYS A 170 6.29 28.33 -3.83
C LYS A 170 6.65 26.87 -3.76
N ILE A 171 5.66 26.01 -3.48
CA ILE A 171 5.73 24.57 -3.68
C ILE A 171 5.09 24.28 -5.04
N VAL A 172 5.83 23.61 -5.91
CA VAL A 172 5.36 23.16 -7.22
C VAL A 172 5.33 21.62 -7.26
N PRO A 173 4.55 21.00 -8.15
CA PRO A 173 4.58 19.55 -8.32
C PRO A 173 6.00 19.04 -8.56
N TYR A 174 6.35 17.89 -7.98
CA TYR A 174 7.66 17.30 -8.20
C TYR A 174 7.84 16.85 -9.65
N ASP A 175 9.07 16.60 -10.05
CA ASP A 175 9.43 16.20 -11.42
C ASP A 175 8.76 14.88 -11.81
N THR A 176 8.41 14.74 -13.08
CA THR A 176 7.91 13.49 -13.65
C THR A 176 9.03 12.45 -13.76
N ARG A 177 8.69 11.17 -13.96
CA ARG A 177 9.64 10.11 -14.29
C ARG A 177 10.63 10.55 -15.38
N ALA A 178 10.12 11.00 -16.51
CA ALA A 178 10.93 11.45 -17.64
C ALA A 178 11.93 12.55 -17.24
N SER A 179 11.50 13.52 -16.42
CA SER A 179 12.37 14.62 -15.97
C SER A 179 13.45 14.14 -15.00
N ILE A 180 13.12 13.21 -14.09
CA ILE A 180 14.07 12.62 -13.14
C ILE A 180 15.15 11.82 -13.90
N GLU A 181 14.74 10.98 -14.85
CA GLU A 181 15.63 10.09 -15.60
C GLU A 181 16.53 10.85 -16.58
N LYS A 182 16.02 11.95 -17.17
CA LYS A 182 16.81 12.83 -18.07
C LYS A 182 17.84 13.69 -17.34
N ASN A 183 17.74 13.84 -16.02
CA ASN A 183 18.66 14.66 -15.23
C ASN A 183 19.41 13.86 -14.14
N PRO A 184 20.26 12.88 -14.52
CA PRO A 184 20.98 12.04 -13.56
C PRO A 184 22.03 12.80 -12.72
N ASN A 185 22.39 14.01 -13.12
CA ASN A 185 23.34 14.88 -12.42
C ASN A 185 22.67 15.85 -11.42
N ASN A 186 21.36 15.70 -11.18
CA ASN A 186 20.67 16.50 -10.17
C ASN A 186 21.25 16.22 -8.77
N LYS A 187 21.83 17.23 -8.14
CA LYS A 187 22.50 17.16 -6.83
C LYS A 187 21.56 16.76 -5.68
N ASN A 188 20.26 16.85 -5.89
CA ASN A 188 19.26 16.42 -4.92
C ASN A 188 18.97 14.91 -4.97
N LEU A 189 19.38 14.23 -6.07
CA LEU A 189 19.22 12.81 -6.26
C LEU A 189 20.46 12.06 -5.75
N GLU A 190 20.25 11.08 -4.87
CA GLU A 190 21.30 10.21 -4.35
C GLU A 190 20.94 8.75 -4.62
N ALA A 191 21.80 8.03 -5.33
CA ALA A 191 21.61 6.62 -5.61
C ALA A 191 22.01 5.75 -4.42
N ILE A 192 21.17 4.74 -4.10
CA ILE A 192 21.48 3.65 -3.18
C ILE A 192 22.39 2.63 -3.88
N ALA A 193 22.03 2.29 -5.11
CA ALA A 193 22.72 1.35 -5.98
C ALA A 193 22.38 1.66 -7.45
N TYR A 194 23.04 0.99 -8.36
CA TYR A 194 22.78 1.03 -9.80
C TYR A 194 22.47 -0.36 -10.28
N VAL A 195 21.42 -0.53 -11.07
CA VAL A 195 21.01 -1.83 -11.63
C VAL A 195 21.26 -1.89 -13.13
N ASP A 196 21.26 -3.09 -13.70
CA ASP A 196 21.61 -3.33 -15.10
C ASP A 196 20.41 -3.27 -16.05
N ASP A 197 19.17 -3.42 -15.53
CA ASP A 197 17.96 -3.43 -16.36
C ASP A 197 16.98 -2.33 -15.94
N LYS A 198 16.57 -1.49 -16.93
CA LYS A 198 15.65 -0.38 -16.71
C LYS A 198 14.20 -0.84 -16.54
N ILE A 199 13.83 -1.91 -17.22
CA ILE A 199 12.48 -2.47 -17.15
C ILE A 199 12.27 -3.10 -15.76
N ASP A 200 13.28 -3.82 -15.26
CA ASP A 200 13.25 -4.40 -13.92
C ASP A 200 13.20 -3.31 -12.83
N LEU A 201 13.96 -2.21 -13.01
CA LEU A 201 13.87 -1.04 -12.14
C LEU A 201 12.46 -0.43 -12.14
N PHE A 202 11.83 -0.32 -13.32
CA PHE A 202 10.45 0.17 -13.40
C PHE A 202 9.49 -0.74 -12.63
N PHE A 203 9.59 -2.05 -12.77
CA PHE A 203 8.75 -2.98 -12.01
C PHE A 203 9.09 -2.99 -10.52
N LEU A 204 10.35 -2.82 -10.12
CA LEU A 204 10.72 -2.59 -8.72
C LEU A 204 9.97 -1.37 -8.14
N GLN A 205 9.87 -0.28 -8.91
CA GLN A 205 9.12 0.91 -8.49
C GLN A 205 7.61 0.66 -8.41
N VAL A 206 7.05 -0.19 -9.28
CA VAL A 206 5.64 -0.60 -9.22
C VAL A 206 5.38 -1.47 -7.98
N GLN A 207 6.29 -2.39 -7.65
CA GLN A 207 6.17 -3.27 -6.49
C GLN A 207 6.46 -2.56 -5.15
N GLY A 208 7.30 -1.53 -5.15
CA GLY A 208 7.63 -0.72 -3.98
C GLY A 208 8.69 -1.32 -3.05
N SER A 209 9.08 -2.57 -3.20
CA SER A 209 10.19 -3.21 -2.50
C SER A 209 10.85 -4.27 -3.38
N GLY A 210 12.08 -4.63 -3.07
CA GLY A 210 12.82 -5.65 -3.81
C GLY A 210 14.20 -5.93 -3.21
N LYS A 211 14.90 -6.83 -3.88
CA LYS A 211 16.26 -7.22 -3.55
C LYS A 211 17.18 -6.87 -4.71
N ILE A 212 18.37 -6.38 -4.39
CA ILE A 212 19.41 -6.13 -5.37
C ILE A 212 20.59 -7.04 -5.00
N GLN A 213 20.89 -8.01 -5.86
CA GLN A 213 22.11 -8.79 -5.74
C GLN A 213 23.24 -7.96 -6.31
N LEU A 214 24.13 -7.54 -5.41
CA LEU A 214 25.30 -6.75 -5.78
C LEU A 214 26.35 -7.60 -6.50
N ASP A 215 27.20 -6.94 -7.27
CA ASP A 215 28.36 -7.55 -7.93
C ASP A 215 29.37 -8.17 -6.96
N THR A 216 29.29 -7.81 -5.66
CA THR A 216 30.02 -8.47 -4.56
C THR A 216 29.39 -9.80 -4.12
N GLY A 217 28.19 -10.14 -4.58
CA GLY A 217 27.40 -11.28 -4.13
C GLY A 217 26.45 -10.99 -2.96
N GLU A 218 26.58 -9.83 -2.31
CA GLU A 218 25.70 -9.42 -1.21
C GLU A 218 24.29 -9.10 -1.71
N ILE A 219 23.29 -9.34 -0.85
CA ILE A 219 21.89 -8.97 -1.10
C ILE A 219 21.56 -7.68 -0.36
N LEU A 220 21.26 -6.63 -1.12
CA LEU A 220 20.75 -5.37 -0.60
C LEU A 220 19.22 -5.37 -0.68
N ASN A 221 18.53 -5.30 0.46
CA ASN A 221 17.07 -5.12 0.48
C ASN A 221 16.75 -3.64 0.31
N VAL A 222 15.79 -3.32 -0.56
CA VAL A 222 15.29 -1.97 -0.75
C VAL A 222 13.77 -1.94 -0.55
N GLY A 223 13.31 -0.95 0.20
CA GLY A 223 11.90 -0.75 0.50
C GLY A 223 11.44 0.66 0.15
N TYR A 224 10.14 0.81 -0.02
CA TYR A 224 9.49 2.08 -0.32
C TYR A 224 9.87 3.16 0.70
N ALA A 225 10.30 4.31 0.22
CA ALA A 225 10.58 5.48 1.04
C ALA A 225 9.64 6.64 0.74
N GLY A 226 9.23 6.78 -0.52
CA GLY A 226 8.34 7.85 -0.96
C GLY A 226 8.14 7.82 -2.46
N GLN A 227 7.40 8.80 -2.97
CA GLN A 227 7.14 8.96 -4.41
C GLN A 227 7.09 10.45 -4.77
N ASN A 228 7.12 10.75 -6.08
CA ASN A 228 7.10 12.12 -6.60
C ASN A 228 5.72 12.80 -6.60
N GLY A 229 4.66 12.15 -6.09
CA GLY A 229 3.30 12.70 -6.03
C GLY A 229 2.52 12.64 -7.34
N ARG A 230 3.13 12.21 -8.43
CA ARG A 230 2.45 12.04 -9.72
C ARG A 230 1.51 10.85 -9.69
N GLU A 231 0.44 10.92 -10.47
CA GLU A 231 -0.52 9.82 -10.59
C GLU A 231 0.12 8.61 -11.27
N TYR A 232 -0.20 7.42 -10.77
CA TYR A 232 0.20 6.17 -11.39
C TYR A 232 -0.65 5.90 -12.64
N LYS A 233 0.01 5.69 -13.77
CA LYS A 233 -0.60 5.25 -15.02
C LYS A 233 -0.07 3.87 -15.40
N SER A 234 -0.97 2.91 -15.55
CA SER A 234 -0.60 1.54 -15.89
C SER A 234 -0.14 1.43 -17.34
N ILE A 235 1.13 1.03 -17.56
CA ILE A 235 1.60 0.69 -18.90
C ILE A 235 0.92 -0.56 -19.45
N GLY A 236 0.49 -1.49 -18.60
CA GLY A 236 -0.33 -2.63 -19.03
C GLY A 236 -1.65 -2.20 -19.66
N ARG A 237 -2.28 -1.15 -19.12
CA ARG A 237 -3.47 -0.55 -19.73
C ARG A 237 -3.17 0.04 -21.10
N TYR A 238 -2.02 0.73 -21.23
CA TYR A 238 -1.56 1.26 -22.52
C TYR A 238 -1.45 0.15 -23.58
N PHE A 239 -0.87 -1.00 -23.25
CA PHE A 239 -0.73 -2.11 -24.18
C PHE A 239 -2.09 -2.70 -24.60
N ILE A 240 -3.04 -2.75 -23.69
CA ILE A 240 -4.41 -3.22 -23.99
C ILE A 240 -5.15 -2.21 -24.88
N ASP A 241 -5.13 -0.94 -24.50
CA ASP A 241 -5.88 0.12 -25.20
C ASP A 241 -5.35 0.38 -26.62
N ASN A 242 -4.09 0.00 -26.90
CA ASN A 242 -3.48 0.06 -28.23
C ASN A 242 -3.48 -1.29 -28.96
N GLU A 243 -4.23 -2.28 -28.44
CA GLU A 243 -4.40 -3.62 -29.06
C GLU A 243 -3.07 -4.37 -29.29
N ILE A 244 -2.01 -4.05 -28.51
CA ILE A 244 -0.68 -4.66 -28.64
C ILE A 244 -0.63 -6.00 -27.90
N ILE A 245 -1.28 -6.06 -26.71
CA ILE A 245 -1.43 -7.28 -25.90
C ILE A 245 -2.90 -7.38 -25.52
N SER A 246 -3.50 -8.56 -25.71
CA SER A 246 -4.88 -8.77 -25.34
C SER A 246 -5.10 -8.67 -23.81
N LYS A 247 -6.35 -8.38 -23.41
CA LYS A 247 -6.73 -8.29 -21.99
C LYS A 247 -6.54 -9.63 -21.26
N GLU A 248 -6.62 -10.71 -21.97
CA GLU A 248 -6.47 -12.10 -21.49
C GLU A 248 -5.00 -12.47 -21.28
N GLU A 249 -4.10 -11.96 -22.15
CA GLU A 249 -2.67 -12.31 -22.16
C GLU A 249 -1.79 -11.31 -21.36
N ILE A 250 -2.34 -10.15 -20.97
CA ILE A 250 -1.57 -9.13 -20.27
C ILE A 250 -0.98 -9.67 -18.95
N SER A 251 0.34 -9.63 -18.87
CA SER A 251 1.13 -10.03 -17.70
C SER A 251 2.43 -9.22 -17.65
N VAL A 252 3.13 -9.22 -16.52
CA VAL A 252 4.46 -8.58 -16.43
C VAL A 252 5.41 -9.17 -17.45
N GLN A 253 5.36 -10.47 -17.67
CA GLN A 253 6.18 -11.19 -18.65
C GLN A 253 5.89 -10.71 -20.07
N ALA A 254 4.60 -10.70 -20.47
CA ALA A 254 4.19 -10.25 -21.81
C ALA A 254 4.57 -8.80 -22.07
N ILE A 255 4.45 -7.92 -21.06
CA ILE A 255 4.89 -6.51 -21.15
C ILE A 255 6.40 -6.44 -21.36
N LYS A 256 7.21 -7.20 -20.59
CA LYS A 256 8.67 -7.24 -20.74
C LYS A 256 9.07 -7.73 -22.13
N GLU A 257 8.49 -8.81 -22.61
CA GLU A 257 8.73 -9.37 -23.95
C GLU A 257 8.42 -8.32 -25.04
N GLU A 258 7.29 -7.62 -24.92
CA GLU A 258 6.91 -6.61 -25.92
C GLU A 258 7.84 -5.39 -25.90
N LEU A 259 8.25 -4.92 -24.72
CA LEU A 259 9.22 -3.83 -24.58
C LEU A 259 10.57 -4.20 -25.21
N LEU A 260 11.02 -5.44 -25.06
CA LEU A 260 12.29 -5.93 -25.60
C LEU A 260 12.28 -6.06 -27.13
N LYS A 261 11.11 -6.23 -27.76
CA LYS A 261 10.98 -6.22 -29.25
C LYS A 261 11.27 -4.83 -29.83
N ASN A 262 11.02 -3.75 -29.06
CA ASN A 262 11.16 -2.38 -29.52
C ASN A 262 12.01 -1.53 -28.55
N PRO A 263 13.32 -1.77 -28.43
CA PRO A 263 14.17 -1.12 -27.42
C PRO A 263 14.17 0.41 -27.47
N SER A 264 14.02 0.99 -28.68
CA SER A 264 13.97 2.45 -28.86
C SER A 264 12.72 3.11 -28.27
N LYS A 265 11.64 2.35 -28.03
CA LYS A 265 10.38 2.84 -27.46
C LYS A 265 10.26 2.60 -25.94
N ILE A 266 11.22 1.90 -25.32
CA ILE A 266 11.17 1.58 -23.89
C ILE A 266 10.97 2.85 -23.05
N ASP A 267 11.78 3.87 -23.27
CA ASP A 267 11.71 5.11 -22.50
C ASP A 267 10.36 5.81 -22.65
N ASP A 268 9.84 5.90 -23.87
CA ASP A 268 8.56 6.55 -24.14
C ASP A 268 7.40 5.80 -23.44
N ILE A 269 7.39 4.47 -23.51
CA ILE A 269 6.34 3.65 -22.90
C ILE A 269 6.43 3.69 -21.37
N LEU A 270 7.62 3.53 -20.78
CA LEU A 270 7.77 3.59 -19.33
C LEU A 270 7.42 4.98 -18.76
N ASN A 271 7.68 6.05 -19.52
CA ASN A 271 7.39 7.43 -19.14
C ASN A 271 5.89 7.80 -19.24
N ILE A 272 5.02 6.96 -19.80
CA ILE A 272 3.55 7.10 -19.69
C ILE A 272 3.15 7.11 -18.20
N ASN A 273 3.83 6.30 -17.38
CA ASN A 273 3.71 6.38 -15.93
C ASN A 273 4.61 7.49 -15.38
N GLU A 274 4.04 8.67 -15.14
CA GLU A 274 4.76 9.80 -14.56
C GLU A 274 5.16 9.59 -13.09
N SER A 275 4.54 8.61 -12.39
CA SER A 275 4.86 8.29 -11.00
C SER A 275 6.27 7.69 -10.91
N TYR A 276 7.05 8.16 -9.93
CA TYR A 276 8.39 7.68 -9.63
C TYR A 276 8.51 7.36 -8.14
N VAL A 277 8.97 6.15 -7.82
CA VAL A 277 9.15 5.68 -6.44
C VAL A 277 10.61 5.81 -6.03
N PHE A 278 10.82 6.32 -4.82
CA PHE A 278 12.11 6.43 -4.16
C PHE A 278 12.23 5.38 -3.07
N PHE A 279 13.45 4.93 -2.80
CA PHE A 279 13.72 3.79 -1.93
C PHE A 279 14.57 4.17 -0.72
N LYS A 280 14.58 3.27 0.25
CA LYS A 280 15.54 3.22 1.35
C LYS A 280 16.12 1.82 1.43
N VAL A 281 17.32 1.71 1.99
CA VAL A 281 17.86 0.41 2.41
C VAL A 281 16.99 -0.13 3.53
N ALA A 282 16.63 -1.40 3.47
CA ALA A 282 15.84 -2.09 4.46
C ALA A 282 16.65 -3.22 5.10
N ASP A 283 16.55 -3.34 6.41
CA ASP A 283 17.29 -4.38 7.17
C ASP A 283 16.72 -5.79 6.91
N GLN A 284 15.46 -5.85 6.46
CA GLN A 284 14.73 -7.10 6.23
C GLN A 284 13.99 -7.02 4.89
N GLY A 285 13.42 -8.16 4.42
CA GLY A 285 12.66 -8.25 3.18
C GLY A 285 11.45 -7.33 3.12
N ALA A 286 10.60 -7.54 2.11
CA ALA A 286 9.44 -6.69 1.82
C ALA A 286 8.66 -6.30 3.06
N THR A 287 8.51 -5.01 3.29
CA THR A 287 7.76 -4.46 4.44
C THR A 287 6.51 -3.77 3.93
N GLY A 288 5.34 -4.22 4.41
CA GLY A 288 4.06 -3.63 4.04
C GLY A 288 3.76 -2.30 4.74
N ALA A 289 2.65 -1.68 4.38
CA ALA A 289 2.18 -0.42 4.97
C ALA A 289 1.87 -0.52 6.48
N LEU A 290 1.62 -1.73 7.00
CA LEU A 290 1.52 -2.01 8.44
C LEU A 290 2.88 -1.83 9.15
N ASN A 291 3.97 -1.75 8.38
CA ASN A 291 5.35 -1.69 8.87
C ASN A 291 5.80 -2.99 9.55
N THR A 292 5.37 -4.13 9.00
CA THR A 292 5.82 -5.49 9.33
C THR A 292 6.38 -6.16 8.08
N VAL A 293 7.30 -7.08 8.25
CA VAL A 293 7.83 -7.90 7.14
C VAL A 293 6.72 -8.79 6.61
N LEU A 294 6.48 -8.76 5.32
CA LEU A 294 5.42 -9.53 4.69
C LEU A 294 5.75 -11.03 4.67
N THR A 295 4.74 -11.85 4.96
CA THR A 295 4.83 -13.31 4.89
C THR A 295 4.19 -13.78 3.59
N PRO A 296 4.93 -14.51 2.71
CA PRO A 296 4.39 -15.04 1.46
C PRO A 296 3.11 -15.84 1.67
N LYS A 297 2.13 -15.61 0.80
CA LYS A 297 0.83 -16.32 0.79
C LYS A 297 0.01 -16.16 2.08
N ARG A 298 0.37 -15.17 2.95
CA ARG A 298 -0.30 -14.86 4.21
C ARG A 298 -0.57 -13.38 4.43
N ASN A 299 0.04 -12.50 3.64
CA ASN A 299 -0.29 -11.08 3.67
C ASN A 299 -0.91 -10.65 2.34
N ILE A 300 -1.78 -9.65 2.43
CA ILE A 300 -2.44 -9.02 1.28
C ILE A 300 -2.36 -7.50 1.38
N ALA A 301 -2.30 -6.85 0.21
CA ALA A 301 -2.57 -5.42 0.12
C ALA A 301 -4.07 -5.21 -0.16
N VAL A 302 -4.65 -4.17 0.47
CA VAL A 302 -6.08 -3.87 0.43
C VAL A 302 -6.34 -2.37 0.27
N ASP A 303 -7.58 -1.99 -0.03
CA ASP A 303 -8.02 -0.62 0.18
C ASP A 303 -8.38 -0.43 1.66
N ARG A 304 -7.51 0.29 2.38
CA ARG A 304 -7.70 0.55 3.81
C ARG A 304 -8.96 1.36 4.15
N THR A 305 -9.64 1.92 3.16
CA THR A 305 -10.93 2.57 3.34
C THR A 305 -12.01 1.56 3.74
N TYR A 306 -11.89 0.32 3.23
CA TYR A 306 -12.87 -0.76 3.47
C TYR A 306 -12.33 -1.81 4.44
N ILE A 307 -11.03 -2.11 4.38
CA ILE A 307 -10.39 -3.13 5.22
C ILE A 307 -9.23 -2.49 5.99
N PRO A 308 -9.37 -2.26 7.29
CA PRO A 308 -8.29 -1.71 8.11
C PRO A 308 -7.04 -2.59 8.10
N LEU A 309 -5.87 -1.96 8.18
CA LEU A 309 -4.62 -2.71 8.31
C LEU A 309 -4.56 -3.47 9.64
N GLY A 310 -4.02 -4.69 9.59
CA GLY A 310 -3.94 -5.63 10.70
C GLY A 310 -5.14 -6.58 10.80
N MET A 311 -6.24 -6.32 10.06
CA MET A 311 -7.39 -7.22 10.05
C MET A 311 -7.06 -8.56 9.40
N PRO A 312 -7.45 -9.69 10.05
CA PRO A 312 -7.47 -10.97 9.37
C PRO A 312 -8.55 -10.98 8.29
N VAL A 313 -8.20 -11.48 7.11
CA VAL A 313 -9.09 -11.57 5.95
C VAL A 313 -8.97 -12.97 5.34
N PHE A 314 -10.08 -13.70 5.30
CA PHE A 314 -10.10 -14.95 4.60
C PHE A 314 -10.38 -14.71 3.11
N LEU A 315 -9.49 -15.19 2.27
CA LEU A 315 -9.51 -15.04 0.81
C LEU A 315 -9.92 -16.35 0.16
N ASN A 316 -10.99 -16.34 -0.63
CA ASN A 316 -11.30 -17.38 -1.59
C ASN A 316 -11.00 -16.86 -3.00
N THR A 317 -10.08 -17.51 -3.70
CA THR A 317 -9.73 -17.22 -5.09
C THR A 317 -9.15 -18.50 -5.72
N GLN A 318 -8.43 -18.37 -6.82
CA GLN A 318 -7.77 -19.50 -7.46
C GLN A 318 -6.33 -19.18 -7.86
N ASN A 319 -5.54 -20.24 -8.01
CA ASN A 319 -4.18 -20.14 -8.53
C ASN A 319 -4.22 -19.66 -9.99
N PRO A 320 -3.42 -18.64 -10.37
CA PRO A 320 -3.47 -18.08 -11.72
C PRO A 320 -3.03 -19.06 -12.82
N ILE A 321 -2.27 -20.10 -12.45
CA ILE A 321 -1.71 -21.08 -13.40
C ILE A 321 -2.50 -22.39 -13.36
N SER A 322 -2.56 -23.07 -12.20
CA SER A 322 -3.21 -24.37 -12.06
C SER A 322 -4.73 -24.30 -11.95
N LYS A 323 -5.27 -23.09 -11.65
CA LYS A 323 -6.70 -22.85 -11.35
C LYS A 323 -7.23 -23.58 -10.12
N GLU A 324 -6.35 -24.21 -9.34
CA GLU A 324 -6.73 -24.78 -8.05
C GLU A 324 -7.20 -23.71 -7.07
N PRO A 325 -8.13 -24.02 -6.18
CA PRO A 325 -8.61 -23.08 -5.18
C PRO A 325 -7.49 -22.59 -4.25
N ILE A 326 -7.48 -21.30 -4.00
CA ILE A 326 -6.71 -20.66 -2.92
C ILE A 326 -7.72 -20.22 -1.87
N ASN A 327 -7.74 -20.92 -0.74
CA ASN A 327 -8.57 -20.65 0.43
C ASN A 327 -7.60 -20.37 1.59
N LYS A 328 -7.36 -19.09 1.90
CA LYS A 328 -6.30 -18.70 2.84
C LYS A 328 -6.76 -17.61 3.80
N LEU A 329 -6.52 -17.84 5.09
CA LEU A 329 -6.59 -16.77 6.07
C LEU A 329 -5.30 -15.95 6.01
N THR A 330 -5.47 -14.69 5.65
CA THR A 330 -4.40 -13.71 5.45
C THR A 330 -4.54 -12.55 6.42
N VAL A 331 -3.54 -11.68 6.48
CA VAL A 331 -3.63 -10.41 7.21
C VAL A 331 -3.46 -9.25 6.23
N ALA A 332 -4.33 -8.26 6.33
CA ALA A 332 -4.25 -7.02 5.58
C ALA A 332 -3.05 -6.18 6.09
N ALA A 333 -1.88 -6.39 5.50
CA ALA A 333 -0.63 -5.78 5.98
C ALA A 333 -0.08 -4.70 5.06
N ASP A 334 -0.68 -4.54 3.87
CA ASP A 334 -0.15 -3.62 2.86
C ASP A 334 -1.26 -2.85 2.14
N VAL A 335 -0.88 -1.84 1.35
CA VAL A 335 -1.75 -1.04 0.49
C VAL A 335 -1.06 -0.77 -0.84
N GLY A 336 -1.84 -0.65 -1.90
CA GLY A 336 -1.32 -0.29 -3.22
C GLY A 336 -2.08 0.90 -3.83
N GLY A 337 -1.39 1.73 -4.62
CA GLY A 337 -2.02 2.88 -5.31
C GLY A 337 -3.17 2.47 -6.22
N ALA A 338 -3.05 1.30 -6.86
CA ALA A 338 -4.06 0.70 -7.74
C ALA A 338 -5.04 -0.25 -7.02
N ILE A 339 -4.86 -0.50 -5.72
CA ILE A 339 -5.70 -1.40 -4.95
C ILE A 339 -6.83 -0.58 -4.34
N LYS A 340 -7.95 -0.49 -5.08
CA LYS A 340 -9.10 0.35 -4.74
C LYS A 340 -10.40 -0.43 -4.89
N GLY A 341 -11.29 -0.26 -3.90
CA GLY A 341 -12.62 -0.86 -3.85
C GLY A 341 -12.81 -1.87 -2.72
N GLU A 342 -14.07 -2.28 -2.54
CA GLU A 342 -14.53 -3.12 -1.43
C GLU A 342 -13.93 -4.53 -1.49
N ILE A 343 -14.06 -5.18 -2.65
CA ILE A 343 -13.60 -6.57 -2.86
C ILE A 343 -12.37 -6.51 -3.78
N ARG A 344 -11.31 -5.91 -3.27
CA ARG A 344 -10.05 -5.73 -3.99
C ARG A 344 -8.88 -6.09 -3.08
N ALA A 345 -8.12 -7.09 -3.47
CA ALA A 345 -6.90 -7.49 -2.77
C ALA A 345 -5.76 -7.77 -3.74
N ASP A 346 -4.54 -7.59 -3.25
CA ASP A 346 -3.33 -7.98 -3.94
C ASP A 346 -2.59 -9.01 -3.08
N PHE A 347 -2.39 -10.22 -3.57
CA PHE A 347 -1.89 -11.36 -2.83
C PHE A 347 -0.38 -11.43 -2.90
N PHE A 348 0.30 -11.45 -1.75
CA PHE A 348 1.76 -11.49 -1.69
C PHE A 348 2.29 -12.89 -1.96
N TRP A 349 2.91 -13.09 -3.10
CA TRP A 349 3.47 -14.38 -3.50
C TRP A 349 4.85 -14.65 -2.91
N GLY A 350 5.54 -13.65 -2.40
CA GLY A 350 6.88 -13.76 -1.86
C GLY A 350 7.94 -13.19 -2.79
N PHE A 351 9.06 -13.88 -2.95
CA PHE A 351 10.27 -13.36 -3.56
C PHE A 351 10.73 -14.20 -4.76
N GLY A 352 11.33 -13.55 -5.75
CA GLY A 352 12.07 -14.18 -6.83
C GLY A 352 11.23 -14.64 -8.02
N ALA A 353 11.83 -15.46 -8.89
CA ALA A 353 11.28 -15.83 -10.19
C ALA A 353 9.98 -16.66 -10.09
N GLU A 354 9.89 -17.56 -9.11
CA GLU A 354 8.68 -18.32 -8.89
C GLU A 354 7.52 -17.41 -8.47
N ALA A 355 7.75 -16.52 -7.53
CA ALA A 355 6.76 -15.55 -7.09
C ALA A 355 6.32 -14.62 -8.24
N LEU A 356 7.26 -14.16 -9.09
CA LEU A 356 6.96 -13.42 -10.31
C LEU A 356 6.03 -14.21 -11.24
N ASN A 357 6.30 -15.51 -11.43
CA ASN A 357 5.51 -16.33 -12.36
C ASN A 357 4.04 -16.39 -11.97
N TYR A 358 3.74 -16.47 -10.66
CA TYR A 358 2.36 -16.40 -10.16
C TYR A 358 1.81 -14.98 -10.12
N ALA A 359 2.53 -14.06 -9.49
CA ALA A 359 2.08 -12.68 -9.29
C ALA A 359 1.81 -11.96 -10.61
N GLY A 360 2.72 -12.11 -11.58
CA GLY A 360 2.61 -11.45 -12.87
C GLY A 360 1.43 -11.92 -13.74
N ARG A 361 0.84 -13.07 -13.42
CA ARG A 361 -0.32 -13.66 -14.11
C ARG A 361 -1.62 -13.55 -13.31
N MET A 362 -1.54 -13.22 -12.01
CA MET A 362 -2.69 -13.25 -11.13
C MET A 362 -3.65 -12.10 -11.38
N LYS A 363 -4.79 -12.42 -11.97
CA LYS A 363 -5.92 -11.54 -12.22
C LYS A 363 -7.19 -12.38 -12.15
N GLU A 364 -7.51 -12.77 -10.94
CA GLU A 364 -8.55 -13.75 -10.67
C GLU A 364 -9.74 -13.10 -9.98
N LYS A 365 -10.90 -13.73 -10.08
CA LYS A 365 -12.04 -13.40 -9.22
C LYS A 365 -11.82 -13.96 -7.83
N GLY A 366 -12.36 -13.29 -6.82
CA GLY A 366 -12.30 -13.81 -5.46
C GLY A 366 -13.29 -13.16 -4.52
N LYS A 367 -13.48 -13.82 -3.37
CA LYS A 367 -14.33 -13.36 -2.27
C LYS A 367 -13.48 -13.05 -1.06
N LEU A 368 -13.85 -12.01 -0.34
CA LEU A 368 -13.17 -11.59 0.88
C LEU A 368 -14.13 -11.69 2.07
N TYR A 369 -13.64 -12.28 3.15
CA TYR A 369 -14.32 -12.34 4.44
C TYR A 369 -13.43 -11.66 5.48
N VAL A 370 -13.85 -10.49 5.96
CA VAL A 370 -13.12 -9.76 7.00
C VAL A 370 -13.50 -10.32 8.35
N LEU A 371 -12.51 -10.67 9.16
CA LEU A 371 -12.72 -11.13 10.53
C LEU A 371 -12.61 -9.93 11.48
N LYS A 372 -13.74 -9.48 12.02
CA LYS A 372 -13.76 -8.40 13.01
C LYS A 372 -13.77 -8.98 14.42
N PRO A 373 -13.01 -8.40 15.36
CA PRO A 373 -13.03 -8.82 16.76
C PRO A 373 -14.44 -8.80 17.34
N LYS A 374 -14.78 -9.82 18.15
CA LYS A 374 -15.97 -9.82 19.00
C LYS A 374 -15.71 -8.94 20.22
N TYR A 375 -16.64 -8.06 20.54
CA TYR A 375 -16.61 -7.23 21.74
C TYR A 375 -17.06 -8.02 22.97
#